data_b16079bd7f8673d84b6866c477e2694c
#
_entry.id   b16079bd7f8673d84b6866c477e2694c
#
_cell.length_a   1.000
_cell.length_b   1.000
_cell.length_c   1.000
_cell.angle_alpha   90.00
_cell.angle_beta   90.00
_cell.angle_gamma   90.00
#
_symmetry.space_group_name_H-M   'P 1'
#
loop_
_entity.id
_entity.type
_entity.pdbx_description
1 polymer ?
#
loop_
_entity_poly.entity_id
_entity_poly.type
_entity_poly.pdbx_seq_one_letter_code
_entity_poly.pdbx_strand_id
1 'polypeptide(L)'
;MKLDKFIITLLLITCVPANLICQKIGIECLSEYLPIIKNKNIGLVVNHSSQFNNIHLIDTLLSLGVDIEIIFSPEHGFSGTFNAGEHFDDSSYNDTIPIRSLYTKKELRDSDVKNLDVIVFDLQDVGVRFYTYISTLHYVMEGAARNNIKLVVLDRTNPHVHYVDGPVLDLAYQSFVGMHPVPIVYGMTIGEYALMINGEGWLENDLYCDLYVVKNRFYSRQSIVSINIPPSPNLPSMQSIFYYPSLCLFEGTLISVGRGTDMPFQMYGAPFLKGSYSFIPEPNFGSKFPKYNNQLCHGFKMTDVTNLTHLNTDKINLTYLINAYNTTPIEKRLDFFNNFFDRLAGGPWLRESIVQDISENEIRRSWQSEIDKFLIIRSRYLLYD
;
A
#
# COMPACT_ATOMS: atom_id res chain seq x y z
N MET A 1 -53.47 -51.56 34.00
CA MET A 1 -52.28 -51.53 33.13
C MET A 1 -52.42 -50.30 32.24
N LYS A 2 -51.74 -49.18 32.60
CA LYS A 2 -51.82 -47.93 31.90
C LYS A 2 -50.63 -47.88 30.94
N LEU A 3 -50.91 -47.70 29.64
CA LEU A 3 -49.91 -47.46 28.60
C LEU A 3 -49.61 -45.95 28.55
N ASP A 4 -48.37 -45.58 28.92
CA ASP A 4 -47.89 -44.21 28.77
C ASP A 4 -47.48 -43.98 27.32
N LYS A 5 -48.12 -43.00 26.69
CA LYS A 5 -47.79 -42.53 25.34
C LYS A 5 -46.58 -41.59 25.43
N PHE A 6 -45.40 -42.06 24.98
CA PHE A 6 -44.25 -41.19 24.73
C PHE A 6 -44.50 -40.41 23.45
N ILE A 7 -44.65 -39.08 23.56
CA ILE A 7 -44.65 -38.18 22.43
C ILE A 7 -43.19 -37.77 22.15
N ILE A 8 -42.58 -38.28 21.07
CA ILE A 8 -41.30 -37.86 20.59
C ILE A 8 -41.54 -36.61 19.71
N THR A 9 -41.21 -35.42 20.24
CA THR A 9 -41.20 -34.16 19.48
C THR A 9 -39.94 -34.14 18.66
N LEU A 10 -40.03 -34.38 17.36
CA LEU A 10 -38.93 -34.25 16.40
C LEU A 10 -38.68 -32.79 16.14
N LEU A 11 -37.62 -32.21 16.72
CA LEU A 11 -37.15 -30.84 16.41
C LEU A 11 -36.47 -30.90 15.04
N LEU A 12 -37.17 -30.49 14.00
CA LEU A 12 -36.59 -30.19 12.68
C LEU A 12 -35.75 -28.92 12.82
N ILE A 13 -34.44 -29.08 13.03
CA ILE A 13 -33.45 -28.00 12.85
C ILE A 13 -33.38 -27.78 11.34
N THR A 14 -34.08 -26.77 10.85
CA THR A 14 -33.86 -26.25 9.51
C THR A 14 -32.50 -25.57 9.50
N CYS A 15 -31.46 -26.29 9.03
CA CYS A 15 -30.21 -25.71 8.61
C CYS A 15 -30.52 -24.76 7.46
N VAL A 16 -30.79 -23.49 7.74
CA VAL A 16 -30.70 -22.43 6.74
C VAL A 16 -29.23 -22.42 6.31
N PRO A 17 -28.88 -22.68 5.02
CA PRO A 17 -27.51 -22.53 4.60
C PRO A 17 -27.10 -21.10 4.92
N ALA A 18 -26.17 -20.92 5.84
CA ALA A 18 -25.49 -19.65 6.00
C ALA A 18 -24.88 -19.36 4.63
N ASN A 19 -25.50 -18.51 3.84
CA ASN A 19 -24.86 -17.97 2.66
C ASN A 19 -23.54 -17.40 3.16
N LEU A 20 -22.44 -18.03 2.82
CA LEU A 20 -21.10 -17.51 3.04
C LEU A 20 -21.08 -16.16 2.31
N ILE A 21 -21.34 -15.10 3.08
CA ILE A 21 -21.29 -13.73 2.56
C ILE A 21 -19.82 -13.49 2.25
N CYS A 22 -19.43 -13.64 1.00
CA CYS A 22 -18.07 -13.41 0.55
C CYS A 22 -17.78 -11.91 0.54
N GLN A 23 -16.69 -11.52 1.15
CA GLN A 23 -16.16 -10.17 1.05
C GLN A 23 -15.93 -9.81 -0.42
N LYS A 24 -16.33 -8.60 -0.83
CA LYS A 24 -16.10 -8.06 -2.18
C LYS A 24 -15.34 -6.76 -2.09
N ILE A 25 -14.33 -6.62 -2.92
CA ILE A 25 -13.60 -5.36 -3.09
C ILE A 25 -14.29 -4.47 -4.12
N GLY A 26 -13.94 -3.17 -4.16
CA GLY A 26 -14.62 -2.18 -5.00
C GLY A 26 -14.75 -2.57 -6.47
N ILE A 27 -13.71 -3.17 -7.07
CA ILE A 27 -13.72 -3.64 -8.47
C ILE A 27 -14.84 -4.67 -8.74
N GLU A 28 -15.22 -5.47 -7.74
CA GLU A 28 -16.27 -6.49 -7.84
C GLU A 28 -17.69 -5.90 -7.75
N CYS A 29 -17.80 -4.65 -7.31
CA CYS A 29 -19.07 -3.95 -7.12
C CYS A 29 -19.52 -3.24 -8.42
N LEU A 30 -19.39 -3.90 -9.57
CA LEU A 30 -19.64 -3.35 -10.91
C LEU A 30 -21.00 -2.65 -11.03
N SER A 31 -22.04 -3.17 -10.39
CA SER A 31 -23.38 -2.56 -10.40
C SER A 31 -23.44 -1.17 -9.78
N GLU A 32 -22.45 -0.77 -8.96
CA GLU A 32 -22.39 0.55 -8.32
C GLU A 32 -21.72 1.59 -9.23
N TYR A 33 -20.64 1.21 -9.93
CA TYR A 33 -19.89 2.18 -10.71
C TYR A 33 -20.16 2.12 -12.23
N LEU A 34 -20.66 1.02 -12.76
CA LEU A 34 -21.01 0.94 -14.18
C LEU A 34 -22.01 2.03 -14.62
N PRO A 35 -23.08 2.35 -13.87
CA PRO A 35 -23.98 3.46 -14.23
C PRO A 35 -23.29 4.84 -14.28
N ILE A 36 -22.21 5.02 -13.52
CA ILE A 36 -21.46 6.29 -13.49
C ILE A 36 -20.59 6.46 -14.74
N ILE A 37 -20.01 5.35 -15.24
CA ILE A 37 -19.01 5.36 -16.32
C ILE A 37 -19.59 4.98 -17.69
N LYS A 38 -20.78 4.38 -17.75
CA LYS A 38 -21.42 3.97 -19.02
C LYS A 38 -21.73 5.17 -19.90
N ASN A 39 -21.42 5.08 -21.18
CA ASN A 39 -21.56 6.15 -22.19
C ASN A 39 -20.74 7.42 -21.83
N LYS A 40 -19.60 7.23 -21.19
CA LYS A 40 -18.65 8.27 -20.84
C LYS A 40 -17.27 7.92 -21.40
N ASN A 41 -16.50 8.94 -21.73
CA ASN A 41 -15.09 8.83 -22.05
C ASN A 41 -14.31 8.70 -20.75
N ILE A 42 -13.68 7.56 -20.50
CA ILE A 42 -13.02 7.30 -19.23
C ILE A 42 -11.50 7.18 -19.35
N GLY A 43 -10.81 7.68 -18.30
CA GLY A 43 -9.42 7.36 -18.01
C GLY A 43 -9.35 6.30 -16.91
N LEU A 44 -8.39 5.39 -17.00
CA LEU A 44 -8.16 4.38 -15.98
C LEU A 44 -6.81 4.58 -15.31
N VAL A 45 -6.77 4.62 -13.98
CA VAL A 45 -5.52 4.54 -13.20
C VAL A 45 -5.41 3.11 -12.67
N VAL A 46 -4.62 2.28 -13.35
CA VAL A 46 -4.57 0.84 -13.13
C VAL A 46 -3.17 0.27 -13.36
N ASN A 47 -2.95 -0.93 -12.84
CA ASN A 47 -1.77 -1.75 -13.12
C ASN A 47 -2.13 -3.24 -13.15
N HIS A 48 -1.14 -4.12 -13.22
CA HIS A 48 -1.31 -5.57 -13.24
C HIS A 48 -2.18 -6.14 -12.11
N SER A 49 -2.29 -5.46 -10.96
CA SER A 49 -3.12 -5.90 -9.83
C SER A 49 -4.61 -5.53 -9.97
N SER A 50 -4.96 -4.71 -10.97
CA SER A 50 -6.33 -4.24 -11.21
C SER A 50 -7.16 -5.32 -11.92
N GLN A 51 -7.34 -6.46 -11.23
CA GLN A 51 -8.05 -7.60 -11.77
C GLN A 51 -8.91 -8.30 -10.71
N PHE A 52 -9.92 -8.98 -11.20
CA PHE A 52 -10.86 -9.78 -10.44
C PHE A 52 -11.13 -11.10 -11.20
N ASN A 53 -11.10 -12.24 -10.48
CA ASN A 53 -11.22 -13.59 -11.10
C ASN A 53 -10.27 -13.82 -12.29
N ASN A 54 -9.03 -13.32 -12.21
CA ASN A 54 -8.02 -13.38 -13.26
C ASN A 54 -8.40 -12.62 -14.55
N ILE A 55 -9.38 -11.73 -14.51
CA ILE A 55 -9.75 -10.85 -15.62
C ILE A 55 -9.39 -9.42 -15.24
N HIS A 56 -8.63 -8.75 -16.09
CA HIS A 56 -8.26 -7.37 -15.85
C HIS A 56 -9.47 -6.43 -15.98
N LEU A 57 -9.50 -5.35 -15.18
CA LEU A 57 -10.57 -4.35 -15.21
C LEU A 57 -10.80 -3.79 -16.63
N ILE A 58 -9.73 -3.54 -17.37
CA ILE A 58 -9.80 -3.07 -18.76
C ILE A 58 -10.64 -4.02 -19.62
N ASP A 59 -10.33 -5.33 -19.60
CA ASP A 59 -11.03 -6.33 -20.42
C ASP A 59 -12.50 -6.43 -20.02
N THR A 60 -12.77 -6.36 -18.72
CA THR A 60 -14.14 -6.34 -18.21
C THR A 60 -14.91 -5.13 -18.76
N LEU A 61 -14.35 -3.92 -18.68
CA LEU A 61 -15.03 -2.70 -19.11
C LEU A 61 -15.20 -2.65 -20.64
N LEU A 62 -14.18 -3.05 -21.39
CA LEU A 62 -14.28 -3.15 -22.87
C LEU A 62 -15.37 -4.15 -23.30
N SER A 63 -15.49 -5.31 -22.63
CA SER A 63 -16.53 -6.30 -22.91
C SER A 63 -17.94 -5.78 -22.66
N LEU A 64 -18.08 -4.76 -21.80
CA LEU A 64 -19.35 -4.08 -21.49
C LEU A 64 -19.61 -2.84 -22.36
N GLY A 65 -18.75 -2.57 -23.33
CA GLY A 65 -18.87 -1.45 -24.26
C GLY A 65 -18.59 -0.09 -23.59
N VAL A 66 -17.75 -0.05 -22.58
CA VAL A 66 -17.26 1.20 -21.97
C VAL A 66 -16.12 1.74 -22.82
N ASP A 67 -16.15 3.04 -23.12
CA ASP A 67 -15.15 3.73 -23.92
C ASP A 67 -13.96 4.15 -23.04
N ILE A 68 -12.80 3.50 -23.25
CA ILE A 68 -11.56 3.77 -22.51
C ILE A 68 -10.62 4.57 -23.41
N GLU A 69 -10.48 5.85 -23.11
CA GLU A 69 -9.64 6.78 -23.89
C GLU A 69 -8.16 6.67 -23.56
N ILE A 70 -7.82 6.40 -22.28
CA ILE A 70 -6.45 6.43 -21.81
C ILE A 70 -6.27 5.62 -20.53
N ILE A 71 -5.08 5.05 -20.39
CA ILE A 71 -4.63 4.35 -19.18
C ILE A 71 -3.47 5.14 -18.56
N PHE A 72 -3.53 5.32 -17.24
CA PHE A 72 -2.46 5.88 -16.44
C PHE A 72 -1.87 4.81 -15.56
N SER A 73 -0.56 4.62 -15.62
CA SER A 73 0.13 3.59 -14.83
C SER A 73 1.00 4.22 -13.74
N PRO A 74 0.96 3.66 -12.50
CA PRO A 74 1.76 4.13 -11.37
C PRO A 74 3.21 3.66 -11.48
N GLU A 75 3.99 3.84 -10.42
CA GLU A 75 5.30 3.19 -10.23
C GLU A 75 5.20 1.68 -10.53
N HIS A 76 6.27 1.10 -11.05
CA HIS A 76 6.36 -0.24 -11.62
C HIS A 76 5.66 -0.45 -12.97
N GLY A 77 4.98 0.57 -13.51
CA GLY A 77 4.33 0.52 -14.81
C GLY A 77 3.03 -0.31 -14.84
N PHE A 78 2.43 -0.36 -15.99
CA PHE A 78 1.18 -1.10 -16.20
C PHE A 78 1.32 -2.62 -15.95
N SER A 79 2.41 -3.22 -16.43
CA SER A 79 2.70 -4.65 -16.22
C SER A 79 3.21 -4.98 -14.80
N GLY A 80 3.54 -3.97 -13.99
CA GLY A 80 4.17 -4.19 -12.69
C GLY A 80 5.60 -4.74 -12.76
N THR A 81 6.31 -4.49 -13.86
CA THR A 81 7.59 -5.15 -14.16
C THR A 81 8.80 -4.25 -13.99
N PHE A 82 8.61 -2.94 -13.92
CA PHE A 82 9.72 -2.00 -13.74
C PHE A 82 10.22 -1.99 -12.29
N ASN A 83 11.51 -1.72 -12.11
CA ASN A 83 12.11 -1.64 -10.77
C ASN A 83 11.59 -0.41 -10.02
N ALA A 84 11.69 -0.44 -8.68
CA ALA A 84 11.43 0.73 -7.87
C ALA A 84 12.34 1.89 -8.31
N GLY A 85 11.74 3.07 -8.54
CA GLY A 85 12.47 4.24 -9.00
C GLY A 85 12.81 4.26 -10.51
N GLU A 86 12.46 3.24 -11.26
CA GLU A 86 12.75 3.18 -12.71
C GLU A 86 11.75 4.03 -13.49
N HIS A 87 12.27 4.90 -14.35
CA HIS A 87 11.45 5.64 -15.31
C HIS A 87 11.16 4.76 -16.54
N PHE A 88 9.95 4.86 -17.07
CA PHE A 88 9.53 4.13 -18.25
C PHE A 88 8.74 5.05 -19.18
N ASP A 89 8.82 4.76 -20.47
CA ASP A 89 8.17 5.53 -21.52
C ASP A 89 6.68 5.22 -21.64
N ASP A 90 5.96 6.14 -22.28
CA ASP A 90 4.57 5.93 -22.68
C ASP A 90 4.46 4.75 -23.68
N SER A 91 3.39 4.00 -23.60
CA SER A 91 3.11 2.81 -24.43
C SER A 91 1.64 2.74 -24.81
N SER A 92 1.17 1.61 -25.31
CA SER A 92 -0.25 1.38 -25.63
C SER A 92 -0.72 0.01 -25.19
N TYR A 93 -2.00 -0.09 -24.86
CA TYR A 93 -2.72 -1.34 -24.65
C TYR A 93 -3.37 -1.77 -25.96
N ASN A 94 -3.06 -2.98 -26.44
CA ASN A 94 -3.55 -3.54 -27.72
C ASN A 94 -3.38 -2.56 -28.91
N ASP A 95 -2.27 -1.80 -28.94
CA ASP A 95 -1.93 -0.82 -29.97
C ASP A 95 -2.95 0.32 -30.18
N THR A 96 -3.99 0.42 -29.36
CA THR A 96 -5.09 1.37 -29.52
C THR A 96 -5.22 2.36 -28.36
N ILE A 97 -5.18 1.89 -27.11
CA ILE A 97 -5.40 2.73 -25.94
C ILE A 97 -4.04 3.19 -25.40
N PRO A 98 -3.76 4.50 -25.37
CA PRO A 98 -2.47 5.01 -24.87
C PRO A 98 -2.30 4.74 -23.37
N ILE A 99 -1.09 4.37 -22.95
CA ILE A 99 -0.68 4.22 -21.57
C ILE A 99 0.32 5.34 -21.25
N ARG A 100 0.05 6.11 -20.20
CA ARG A 100 0.89 7.20 -19.69
C ARG A 100 1.46 6.88 -18.31
N SER A 101 2.74 7.17 -18.12
CA SER A 101 3.39 7.02 -16.82
C SER A 101 3.08 8.18 -15.89
N LEU A 102 2.44 7.91 -14.74
CA LEU A 102 2.30 8.88 -13.65
C LEU A 102 3.55 8.95 -12.77
N TYR A 103 4.41 7.94 -12.81
CA TYR A 103 5.62 7.93 -11.99
C TYR A 103 6.68 8.93 -12.49
N THR A 104 6.88 8.99 -13.81
CA THR A 104 7.88 9.86 -14.41
C THR A 104 7.52 11.34 -14.28
N LYS A 105 6.24 11.69 -14.43
CA LYS A 105 5.77 13.08 -14.47
C LYS A 105 5.06 13.54 -13.21
N LYS A 106 4.65 12.61 -12.36
CA LYS A 106 3.98 12.87 -11.07
C LYS A 106 2.75 13.77 -11.15
N GLU A 107 2.07 13.80 -12.30
CA GLU A 107 0.87 14.62 -12.51
C GLU A 107 0.05 14.09 -13.68
N LEU A 108 -1.24 14.36 -13.68
CA LEU A 108 -2.10 14.24 -14.85
C LEU A 108 -1.93 15.51 -15.70
N ARG A 109 -1.46 15.35 -16.93
CA ARG A 109 -1.36 16.50 -17.86
C ARG A 109 -2.76 16.86 -18.36
N ASP A 110 -3.08 18.14 -18.37
CA ASP A 110 -4.37 18.62 -18.87
C ASP A 110 -4.67 18.16 -20.30
N SER A 111 -3.62 18.05 -21.14
CA SER A 111 -3.75 17.50 -22.52
C SER A 111 -4.23 16.06 -22.58
N ASP A 112 -3.89 15.23 -21.57
CA ASP A 112 -4.24 13.83 -21.55
C ASP A 112 -5.65 13.58 -20.98
N VAL A 113 -6.21 14.56 -20.27
CA VAL A 113 -7.49 14.41 -19.58
C VAL A 113 -8.62 15.27 -20.12
N LYS A 114 -8.34 16.24 -21.00
CA LYS A 114 -9.32 17.24 -21.50
C LYS A 114 -10.60 16.67 -22.11
N ASN A 115 -10.58 15.43 -22.59
CA ASN A 115 -11.73 14.77 -23.21
C ASN A 115 -12.40 13.74 -22.28
N LEU A 116 -11.91 13.59 -21.05
CA LEU A 116 -12.45 12.63 -20.11
C LEU A 116 -13.64 13.19 -19.34
N ASP A 117 -14.65 12.36 -19.17
CA ASP A 117 -15.77 12.61 -18.28
C ASP A 117 -15.51 12.08 -16.87
N VAL A 118 -14.82 10.95 -16.77
CA VAL A 118 -14.60 10.23 -15.51
C VAL A 118 -13.20 9.61 -15.51
N ILE A 119 -12.54 9.62 -14.35
CA ILE A 119 -11.36 8.81 -14.09
C ILE A 119 -11.73 7.72 -13.09
N VAL A 120 -11.35 6.47 -13.38
CA VAL A 120 -11.51 5.34 -12.45
C VAL A 120 -10.13 4.95 -11.92
N PHE A 121 -10.00 4.92 -10.60
CA PHE A 121 -8.78 4.56 -9.90
C PHE A 121 -8.92 3.19 -9.24
N ASP A 122 -8.06 2.24 -9.60
CA ASP A 122 -8.04 0.89 -9.04
C ASP A 122 -6.60 0.40 -8.88
N LEU A 123 -5.98 0.68 -7.74
CA LEU A 123 -4.63 0.24 -7.38
C LEU A 123 -4.64 -0.42 -6.00
N GLN A 124 -3.91 -1.54 -5.85
CA GLN A 124 -3.77 -2.23 -4.57
C GLN A 124 -2.71 -1.55 -3.71
N ASP A 125 -3.15 -0.77 -2.73
CA ASP A 125 -2.29 -0.21 -1.68
C ASP A 125 -1.99 -1.22 -0.56
N VAL A 126 -0.92 -0.96 0.20
CA VAL A 126 -0.51 -1.83 1.32
C VAL A 126 -0.60 -1.13 2.70
N GLY A 127 -1.14 0.07 2.77
CA GLY A 127 -1.42 0.78 4.03
C GLY A 127 -0.20 1.37 4.72
N VAL A 128 0.86 1.66 3.97
CA VAL A 128 2.12 2.19 4.51
C VAL A 128 2.54 3.44 3.76
N ARG A 129 2.81 4.55 4.46
CA ARG A 129 3.03 5.89 3.91
C ARG A 129 4.04 5.95 2.75
N PHE A 130 5.11 5.20 2.83
CA PHE A 130 6.15 5.21 1.80
C PHE A 130 5.86 4.29 0.61
N TYR A 131 4.72 3.58 0.61
CA TYR A 131 4.22 2.90 -0.58
C TYR A 131 3.48 3.93 -1.46
N THR A 132 3.98 4.16 -2.66
CA THR A 132 3.75 5.40 -3.43
C THR A 132 2.36 5.57 -4.04
N TYR A 133 1.46 4.58 -3.92
CA TYR A 133 0.14 4.66 -4.56
C TYR A 133 -0.79 5.71 -3.94
N ILE A 134 -0.63 6.04 -2.65
CA ILE A 134 -1.32 7.18 -2.04
C ILE A 134 -0.83 8.53 -2.59
N SER A 135 0.45 8.62 -2.99
CA SER A 135 0.98 9.82 -3.65
C SER A 135 0.51 9.91 -5.10
N THR A 136 0.42 8.76 -5.80
CA THR A 136 -0.22 8.69 -7.12
C THR A 136 -1.68 9.13 -7.04
N LEU A 137 -2.43 8.67 -6.03
CA LEU A 137 -3.82 9.07 -5.79
C LEU A 137 -3.93 10.60 -5.62
N HIS A 138 -3.06 11.21 -4.82
CA HIS A 138 -3.03 12.66 -4.62
C HIS A 138 -2.92 13.42 -5.95
N TYR A 139 -1.94 13.09 -6.79
CA TYR A 139 -1.76 13.75 -8.09
C TYR A 139 -2.93 13.50 -9.06
N VAL A 140 -3.54 12.31 -9.00
CA VAL A 140 -4.75 12.01 -9.78
C VAL A 140 -5.92 12.87 -9.30
N MET A 141 -6.11 13.03 -7.99
CA MET A 141 -7.15 13.88 -7.41
C MET A 141 -6.95 15.36 -7.80
N GLU A 142 -5.73 15.86 -7.76
CA GLU A 142 -5.41 17.25 -8.21
C GLU A 142 -5.71 17.45 -9.69
N GLY A 143 -5.24 16.55 -10.54
CA GLY A 143 -5.48 16.63 -11.98
C GLY A 143 -6.97 16.54 -12.33
N ALA A 144 -7.72 15.64 -11.67
CA ALA A 144 -9.17 15.52 -11.81
C ALA A 144 -9.88 16.79 -11.36
N ALA A 145 -9.51 17.35 -10.20
CA ALA A 145 -10.09 18.58 -9.66
C ALA A 145 -9.84 19.80 -10.57
N ARG A 146 -8.60 19.99 -11.05
CA ARG A 146 -8.26 21.09 -11.97
C ARG A 146 -9.08 21.07 -13.26
N ASN A 147 -9.44 19.87 -13.73
CA ASN A 147 -10.16 19.69 -14.99
C ASN A 147 -11.65 19.43 -14.80
N ASN A 148 -12.18 19.53 -13.57
CA ASN A 148 -13.58 19.25 -13.22
C ASN A 148 -14.05 17.85 -13.66
N ILE A 149 -13.18 16.85 -13.55
CA ILE A 149 -13.44 15.47 -13.91
C ILE A 149 -13.81 14.70 -12.65
N LYS A 150 -14.87 13.89 -12.71
CA LYS A 150 -15.25 12.99 -11.62
C LYS A 150 -14.20 11.89 -11.44
N LEU A 151 -13.77 11.67 -10.20
CA LEU A 151 -12.91 10.54 -9.82
C LEU A 151 -13.74 9.46 -9.12
N VAL A 152 -13.68 8.25 -9.64
CA VAL A 152 -14.25 7.04 -9.02
C VAL A 152 -13.13 6.18 -8.49
N VAL A 153 -13.04 6.02 -7.18
CA VAL A 153 -12.05 5.15 -6.52
C VAL A 153 -12.72 3.82 -6.21
N LEU A 154 -12.23 2.74 -6.82
CA LEU A 154 -12.63 1.37 -6.47
C LEU A 154 -11.81 0.95 -5.25
N ASP A 155 -12.45 0.93 -4.09
CA ASP A 155 -11.72 0.71 -2.84
C ASP A 155 -11.14 -0.71 -2.75
N ARG A 156 -10.01 -0.81 -2.11
CA ARG A 156 -9.25 -2.04 -1.91
C ARG A 156 -9.03 -2.29 -0.42
N THR A 157 -8.96 -3.56 -0.04
CA THR A 157 -8.62 -3.93 1.33
C THR A 157 -7.17 -3.57 1.65
N ASN A 158 -6.93 -3.13 2.89
CA ASN A 158 -5.61 -2.82 3.38
C ASN A 158 -5.14 -3.89 4.38
N PRO A 159 -4.01 -4.57 4.16
CA PRO A 159 -3.48 -5.59 5.07
C PRO A 159 -3.07 -5.06 6.44
N HIS A 160 -2.79 -3.75 6.55
CA HIS A 160 -2.41 -3.08 7.80
C HIS A 160 -3.52 -2.18 8.36
N VAL A 161 -4.78 -2.42 7.98
CA VAL A 161 -5.91 -1.57 8.40
C VAL A 161 -6.19 -1.58 9.90
N HIS A 162 -5.76 -2.63 10.59
CA HIS A 162 -6.09 -2.92 11.99
C HIS A 162 -5.26 -2.13 13.01
N TYR A 163 -4.22 -1.40 12.60
CA TYR A 163 -3.39 -0.59 13.50
C TYR A 163 -2.90 0.71 12.86
N VAL A 164 -2.46 1.62 13.72
CA VAL A 164 -1.82 2.90 13.37
C VAL A 164 -0.54 3.00 14.17
N ASP A 165 0.61 3.24 13.51
CA ASP A 165 1.89 3.33 14.21
C ASP A 165 2.96 4.08 13.39
N GLY A 166 4.00 4.50 14.11
CA GLY A 166 5.15 5.21 13.56
C GLY A 166 4.96 6.72 13.55
N PRO A 167 6.06 7.46 13.33
CA PRO A 167 6.01 8.91 13.33
C PRO A 167 5.11 9.47 12.23
N VAL A 168 4.38 10.52 12.57
CA VAL A 168 3.66 11.36 11.61
C VAL A 168 4.67 12.16 10.79
N LEU A 169 4.43 12.27 9.48
CA LEU A 169 5.29 13.05 8.59
C LEU A 169 5.31 14.52 8.98
N ASP A 170 6.49 15.07 9.19
CA ASP A 170 6.74 16.51 9.13
C ASP A 170 6.77 16.95 7.65
N LEU A 171 5.92 17.91 7.28
CA LEU A 171 5.80 18.41 5.90
C LEU A 171 7.10 19.03 5.36
N ALA A 172 8.06 19.41 6.22
CA ALA A 172 9.41 19.79 5.79
C ALA A 172 10.16 18.64 5.08
N TYR A 173 9.74 17.39 5.31
CA TYR A 173 10.28 16.18 4.68
C TYR A 173 9.35 15.59 3.61
N GLN A 174 8.35 16.36 3.17
CA GLN A 174 7.41 15.93 2.14
C GLN A 174 8.15 15.47 0.88
N SER A 175 7.69 14.35 0.33
CA SER A 175 8.26 13.74 -0.87
C SER A 175 7.28 12.73 -1.47
N PHE A 176 7.64 12.13 -2.60
CA PHE A 176 6.80 11.08 -3.22
C PHE A 176 6.63 9.83 -2.34
N VAL A 177 7.54 9.58 -1.38
CA VAL A 177 7.41 8.49 -0.37
C VAL A 177 6.79 8.96 0.95
N GLY A 178 6.24 10.16 0.98
CA GLY A 178 5.57 10.75 2.14
C GLY A 178 4.92 12.07 1.77
N MET A 179 3.66 12.02 1.32
CA MET A 179 2.94 13.18 0.77
C MET A 179 2.19 13.96 1.85
N HIS A 180 1.60 13.30 2.82
CA HIS A 180 0.66 13.89 3.77
C HIS A 180 1.12 13.67 5.22
N PRO A 181 0.66 14.52 6.17
CA PRO A 181 1.02 14.42 7.59
C PRO A 181 0.29 13.25 8.28
N VAL A 182 0.67 12.02 7.90
CA VAL A 182 0.12 10.77 8.44
C VAL A 182 1.23 9.91 9.03
N PRO A 183 0.91 8.99 9.95
CA PRO A 183 1.86 7.99 10.47
C PRO A 183 2.41 7.07 9.37
N ILE A 184 3.49 6.35 9.64
CA ILE A 184 4.01 5.35 8.71
C ILE A 184 2.94 4.32 8.36
N VAL A 185 2.24 3.77 9.35
CA VAL A 185 1.05 2.92 9.15
C VAL A 185 -0.17 3.74 9.55
N TYR A 186 -1.01 4.06 8.58
CA TYR A 186 -2.13 4.98 8.78
C TYR A 186 -3.48 4.28 9.01
N GLY A 187 -3.56 2.95 8.83
CA GLY A 187 -4.73 2.14 9.19
C GLY A 187 -6.02 2.52 8.44
N MET A 188 -5.94 2.85 7.15
CA MET A 188 -7.08 3.22 6.31
C MET A 188 -7.01 2.49 4.97
N THR A 189 -8.17 2.25 4.33
CA THR A 189 -8.19 1.82 2.92
C THR A 189 -7.85 2.99 2.00
N ILE A 190 -7.55 2.71 0.73
CA ILE A 190 -7.22 3.78 -0.22
C ILE A 190 -8.41 4.69 -0.49
N GLY A 191 -9.64 4.16 -0.44
CA GLY A 191 -10.87 4.96 -0.56
C GLY A 191 -11.09 5.87 0.64
N GLU A 192 -10.87 5.39 1.86
CA GLU A 192 -10.90 6.22 3.07
C GLU A 192 -9.83 7.31 3.03
N TYR A 193 -8.64 6.97 2.52
CA TYR A 193 -7.54 7.91 2.38
C TYR A 193 -7.86 9.02 1.34
N ALA A 194 -8.52 8.67 0.23
CA ALA A 194 -9.00 9.65 -0.75
C ALA A 194 -10.00 10.65 -0.12
N LEU A 195 -10.94 10.16 0.70
CA LEU A 195 -11.88 11.03 1.43
C LEU A 195 -11.13 11.98 2.38
N MET A 196 -10.09 11.49 3.05
CA MET A 196 -9.28 12.30 3.96
C MET A 196 -8.49 13.38 3.21
N ILE A 197 -7.87 13.07 2.06
CA ILE A 197 -7.18 14.07 1.23
C ILE A 197 -8.12 15.25 0.92
N ASN A 198 -9.34 14.94 0.47
CA ASN A 198 -10.35 15.94 0.14
C ASN A 198 -10.84 16.72 1.39
N GLY A 199 -11.15 15.99 2.45
CA GLY A 199 -11.75 16.55 3.65
C GLY A 199 -10.83 17.41 4.49
N GLU A 200 -9.53 17.12 4.47
CA GLU A 200 -8.50 17.92 5.15
C GLU A 200 -7.89 19.02 4.25
N GLY A 201 -8.38 19.14 2.99
CA GLY A 201 -7.92 20.18 2.07
C GLY A 201 -6.44 20.05 1.70
N TRP A 202 -5.96 18.81 1.49
CA TRP A 202 -4.54 18.57 1.18
C TRP A 202 -4.19 18.74 -0.30
N LEU A 203 -5.16 19.00 -1.16
CA LEU A 203 -4.90 19.34 -2.55
C LEU A 203 -4.44 20.80 -2.66
N GLU A 204 -3.57 21.08 -3.64
CA GLU A 204 -3.04 22.44 -3.84
C GLU A 204 -4.15 23.44 -4.22
N ASN A 205 -3.96 24.71 -3.87
CA ASN A 205 -4.82 25.84 -4.24
C ASN A 205 -6.30 25.66 -3.86
N ASP A 206 -6.57 25.05 -2.69
CA ASP A 206 -7.93 24.77 -2.19
C ASP A 206 -8.80 23.96 -3.18
N LEU A 207 -8.17 23.16 -4.03
CA LEU A 207 -8.89 22.27 -4.94
C LEU A 207 -9.71 21.26 -4.18
N TYR A 208 -10.87 20.91 -4.74
CA TYR A 208 -11.75 19.87 -4.23
C TYR A 208 -12.11 18.90 -5.37
N CYS A 209 -11.81 17.63 -5.20
CA CYS A 209 -12.07 16.60 -6.20
C CYS A 209 -13.53 16.11 -6.11
N ASP A 210 -14.25 16.07 -7.24
CA ASP A 210 -15.56 15.37 -7.32
C ASP A 210 -15.32 13.86 -7.21
N LEU A 211 -15.31 13.36 -5.97
CA LEU A 211 -14.89 12.03 -5.58
C LEU A 211 -16.07 11.11 -5.29
N TYR A 212 -16.07 9.92 -5.87
CA TYR A 212 -16.96 8.82 -5.52
C TYR A 212 -16.17 7.58 -5.14
N VAL A 213 -16.36 7.04 -3.93
CA VAL A 213 -15.71 5.83 -3.46
C VAL A 213 -16.66 4.64 -3.54
N VAL A 214 -16.32 3.65 -4.33
CA VAL A 214 -17.01 2.35 -4.40
C VAL A 214 -16.51 1.48 -3.26
N LYS A 215 -17.32 1.32 -2.23
CA LYS A 215 -16.93 0.64 -0.99
C LYS A 215 -16.74 -0.87 -1.18
N ASN A 216 -15.81 -1.44 -0.40
CA ASN A 216 -15.78 -2.89 -0.19
C ASN A 216 -17.05 -3.35 0.52
N ARG A 217 -17.63 -4.46 0.08
CA ARG A 217 -18.81 -5.04 0.74
C ARG A 217 -18.42 -6.16 1.69
N PHE A 218 -19.07 -6.24 2.82
CA PHE A 218 -18.84 -7.27 3.85
C PHE A 218 -17.38 -7.29 4.37
N TYR A 219 -16.75 -6.12 4.37
CA TYR A 219 -15.42 -5.88 4.89
C TYR A 219 -15.50 -5.15 6.24
N SER A 220 -14.66 -5.55 7.16
CA SER A 220 -14.40 -4.85 8.43
C SER A 220 -12.90 -4.77 8.69
N ARG A 221 -12.48 -3.92 9.61
CA ARG A 221 -11.06 -3.78 10.00
C ARG A 221 -10.49 -5.03 10.66
N GLN A 222 -11.35 -5.95 11.12
CA GLN A 222 -10.98 -7.24 11.70
C GLN A 222 -10.93 -8.37 10.66
N SER A 223 -11.30 -8.07 9.39
CA SER A 223 -11.26 -9.07 8.32
C SER A 223 -9.83 -9.50 8.04
N ILE A 224 -9.62 -10.80 7.86
CA ILE A 224 -8.35 -11.31 7.37
C ILE A 224 -8.22 -10.92 5.91
N VAL A 225 -7.19 -10.13 5.60
CA VAL A 225 -6.91 -9.67 4.24
C VAL A 225 -5.84 -10.55 3.61
N SER A 226 -6.12 -11.06 2.43
CA SER A 226 -5.14 -11.73 1.57
C SER A 226 -5.04 -10.98 0.24
N ILE A 227 -3.83 -10.57 -0.12
CA ILE A 227 -3.52 -9.99 -1.42
C ILE A 227 -2.95 -11.11 -2.29
N ASN A 228 -3.76 -11.59 -3.23
CA ASN A 228 -3.40 -12.75 -4.06
C ASN A 228 -2.47 -12.38 -5.23
N ILE A 229 -2.49 -11.12 -5.64
CA ILE A 229 -1.64 -10.60 -6.71
C ILE A 229 -0.61 -9.68 -6.06
N PRO A 230 0.69 -10.00 -6.15
CA PRO A 230 1.74 -9.15 -5.58
C PRO A 230 1.59 -7.70 -6.03
N PRO A 231 1.49 -6.73 -5.10
CA PRO A 231 1.25 -5.32 -5.49
C PRO A 231 2.49 -4.67 -6.11
N SER A 232 3.66 -5.28 -5.94
CA SER A 232 4.95 -4.84 -6.49
C SER A 232 5.90 -6.03 -6.62
N PRO A 233 6.87 -5.99 -7.56
CA PRO A 233 7.89 -7.04 -7.71
C PRO A 233 8.68 -7.32 -6.43
N ASN A 234 8.80 -6.31 -5.55
CA ASN A 234 9.53 -6.43 -4.30
C ASN A 234 8.63 -6.75 -3.09
N LEU A 235 7.34 -6.93 -3.29
CA LEU A 235 6.41 -7.43 -2.27
C LEU A 235 5.71 -8.70 -2.80
N PRO A 236 6.48 -9.78 -3.06
CA PRO A 236 5.98 -10.96 -3.77
C PRO A 236 5.06 -11.85 -2.93
N SER A 237 4.94 -11.61 -1.64
CA SER A 237 4.17 -12.44 -0.72
C SER A 237 3.52 -11.61 0.41
N MET A 238 2.49 -12.15 1.04
CA MET A 238 1.92 -11.55 2.25
C MET A 238 2.95 -11.37 3.36
N GLN A 239 3.94 -12.25 3.47
CA GLN A 239 5.01 -12.12 4.44
C GLN A 239 5.86 -10.87 4.18
N SER A 240 6.25 -10.62 2.92
CA SER A 240 6.97 -9.39 2.57
C SER A 240 6.15 -8.13 2.85
N ILE A 241 4.84 -8.18 2.57
CA ILE A 241 3.93 -7.07 2.86
C ILE A 241 3.87 -6.80 4.37
N PHE A 242 3.71 -7.81 5.21
CA PHE A 242 3.63 -7.62 6.67
C PHE A 242 4.92 -7.09 7.30
N TYR A 243 6.08 -7.51 6.81
CA TYR A 243 7.36 -6.97 7.32
C TYR A 243 7.74 -5.62 6.71
N TYR A 244 7.08 -5.22 5.62
CA TYR A 244 7.40 -3.98 4.91
C TYR A 244 7.40 -2.71 5.79
N PRO A 245 6.42 -2.46 6.68
CA PRO A 245 6.43 -1.28 7.56
C PRO A 245 7.69 -1.16 8.42
N SER A 246 8.23 -2.30 8.88
CA SER A 246 9.43 -2.34 9.72
C SER A 246 10.73 -2.33 8.93
N LEU A 247 10.77 -3.05 7.79
CA LEU A 247 12.01 -3.27 7.04
C LEU A 247 12.28 -2.19 6.00
N CYS A 248 11.27 -1.49 5.50
CA CYS A 248 11.48 -0.45 4.49
C CYS A 248 12.34 0.72 5.00
N LEU A 249 12.36 1.00 6.30
CA LEU A 249 13.26 1.99 6.90
C LEU A 249 14.75 1.71 6.60
N PHE A 250 15.13 0.46 6.39
CA PHE A 250 16.50 0.08 6.00
C PHE A 250 16.89 0.56 4.59
N GLU A 251 15.95 0.91 3.72
CA GLU A 251 16.27 1.49 2.42
C GLU A 251 17.06 2.81 2.55
N GLY A 252 16.85 3.52 3.66
CA GLY A 252 17.60 4.70 4.06
C GLY A 252 18.87 4.43 4.86
N THR A 253 19.41 3.20 4.87
CA THR A 253 20.59 2.80 5.65
C THR A 253 21.60 2.03 4.82
N LEU A 254 22.70 1.60 5.46
CA LEU A 254 23.66 0.68 4.86
C LEU A 254 23.19 -0.78 4.78
N ILE A 255 22.00 -1.11 5.27
CA ILE A 255 21.51 -2.50 5.35
C ILE A 255 20.71 -2.86 4.09
N SER A 256 20.96 -4.05 3.55
CA SER A 256 20.11 -4.65 2.51
C SER A 256 18.87 -5.29 3.13
N VAL A 257 17.72 -5.17 2.47
CA VAL A 257 16.45 -5.85 2.83
C VAL A 257 16.15 -7.05 1.93
N GLY A 258 17.19 -7.64 1.35
CA GLY A 258 17.06 -8.81 0.49
C GLY A 258 16.52 -8.51 -0.91
N ARG A 259 16.48 -7.24 -1.37
CA ARG A 259 16.26 -6.97 -2.80
C ARG A 259 17.37 -7.66 -3.62
N GLY A 260 17.00 -8.24 -4.75
CA GLY A 260 17.92 -9.07 -5.52
C GLY A 260 18.01 -10.52 -4.99
N THR A 261 17.06 -10.94 -4.15
CA THR A 261 16.84 -12.34 -3.76
C THR A 261 15.39 -12.72 -4.01
N ASP A 262 15.01 -13.98 -3.79
CA ASP A 262 13.63 -14.46 -3.89
C ASP A 262 12.77 -14.03 -2.69
N MET A 263 13.37 -13.40 -1.66
CA MET A 263 12.71 -13.04 -0.40
C MET A 263 12.93 -11.57 0.00
N PRO A 264 12.65 -10.58 -0.87
CA PRO A 264 12.79 -9.18 -0.50
C PRO A 264 11.83 -8.83 0.64
N PHE A 265 12.28 -7.97 1.56
CA PHE A 265 11.57 -7.58 2.79
C PHE A 265 11.17 -8.76 3.71
N GLN A 266 11.90 -9.88 3.61
CA GLN A 266 11.77 -11.03 4.50
C GLN A 266 13.08 -11.36 5.22
N MET A 267 14.09 -10.54 5.00
CA MET A 267 15.41 -10.59 5.63
C MET A 267 16.06 -9.21 5.63
N TYR A 268 17.09 -9.05 6.44
CA TYR A 268 17.98 -7.89 6.35
C TYR A 268 19.43 -8.28 6.70
N GLY A 269 20.39 -7.57 6.13
CA GLY A 269 21.80 -7.87 6.37
C GLY A 269 22.77 -6.99 5.59
N ALA A 270 24.07 -7.17 5.87
CA ALA A 270 25.15 -6.50 5.18
C ALA A 270 26.44 -7.37 5.26
N PRO A 271 27.47 -7.11 4.42
CA PRO A 271 28.72 -7.86 4.49
C PRO A 271 29.48 -7.72 5.82
N PHE A 272 29.24 -6.63 6.55
CA PHE A 272 29.92 -6.33 7.81
C PHE A 272 29.10 -6.71 9.06
N LEU A 273 27.85 -7.12 8.92
CA LEU A 273 27.05 -7.59 10.04
C LEU A 273 27.42 -9.01 10.46
N LYS A 274 26.99 -9.36 11.67
CA LYS A 274 27.00 -10.75 12.15
C LYS A 274 25.56 -11.18 12.38
N GLY A 275 25.17 -12.32 11.85
CA GLY A 275 23.80 -12.83 11.97
C GLY A 275 23.73 -14.33 11.72
N SER A 276 22.54 -14.90 11.96
CA SER A 276 22.29 -16.34 11.82
C SER A 276 21.94 -16.76 10.40
N TYR A 277 21.78 -15.80 9.48
CA TYR A 277 21.41 -16.04 8.09
C TYR A 277 22.37 -15.34 7.14
N SER A 278 22.64 -15.97 5.98
CA SER A 278 23.49 -15.40 4.95
C SER A 278 22.80 -15.46 3.60
N PHE A 279 22.99 -14.41 2.78
CA PHE A 279 22.44 -14.31 1.44
C PHE A 279 23.35 -13.49 0.53
N ILE A 280 23.20 -13.67 -0.78
CA ILE A 280 23.92 -12.89 -1.80
C ILE A 280 22.85 -12.23 -2.67
N PRO A 281 22.76 -10.89 -2.67
CA PRO A 281 21.90 -10.17 -3.61
C PRO A 281 22.46 -10.27 -5.03
N GLU A 282 21.62 -10.61 -6.00
CA GLU A 282 21.95 -10.65 -7.42
C GLU A 282 20.89 -9.90 -8.22
N PRO A 283 21.21 -9.31 -9.38
CA PRO A 283 20.20 -8.66 -10.21
C PRO A 283 19.07 -9.62 -10.57
N ASN A 284 17.84 -9.20 -10.32
CA ASN A 284 16.65 -9.98 -10.64
C ASN A 284 15.49 -9.09 -11.11
N PHE A 285 14.35 -9.73 -11.39
CA PHE A 285 13.10 -9.07 -11.63
C PHE A 285 12.66 -8.28 -10.38
N GLY A 286 12.62 -6.95 -10.49
CA GLY A 286 12.30 -6.05 -9.36
C GLY A 286 13.51 -5.35 -8.74
N SER A 287 14.75 -5.81 -9.02
CA SER A 287 15.96 -5.15 -8.54
C SER A 287 17.15 -5.38 -9.50
N LYS A 288 17.35 -4.46 -10.45
CA LYS A 288 18.48 -4.48 -11.39
C LYS A 288 19.82 -4.20 -10.71
N PHE A 289 19.81 -3.37 -9.68
CA PHE A 289 21.01 -2.92 -8.96
C PHE A 289 20.79 -3.07 -7.46
N PRO A 290 20.75 -4.32 -6.95
CA PRO A 290 20.56 -4.55 -5.52
C PRO A 290 21.75 -4.04 -4.72
N LYS A 291 21.47 -3.56 -3.51
CA LYS A 291 22.53 -3.20 -2.54
C LYS A 291 23.38 -4.44 -2.24
N TYR A 292 24.72 -4.30 -2.28
CA TYR A 292 25.67 -5.41 -2.14
C TYR A 292 25.58 -6.49 -3.22
N ASN A 293 25.34 -6.09 -4.46
CA ASN A 293 25.31 -6.98 -5.61
C ASN A 293 26.53 -7.93 -5.63
N ASN A 294 26.31 -9.25 -5.74
CA ASN A 294 27.32 -10.32 -5.72
C ASN A 294 28.22 -10.35 -4.46
N GLN A 295 27.78 -9.76 -3.34
CA GLN A 295 28.53 -9.81 -2.08
C GLN A 295 27.77 -10.66 -1.06
N LEU A 296 28.52 -11.49 -0.31
CA LEU A 296 27.95 -12.25 0.80
C LEU A 296 27.55 -11.30 1.94
N CYS A 297 26.26 -11.24 2.23
CA CYS A 297 25.71 -10.52 3.36
C CYS A 297 25.38 -11.48 4.50
N HIS A 298 25.62 -11.03 5.73
CA HIS A 298 25.20 -11.72 6.94
C HIS A 298 24.13 -10.90 7.66
N GLY A 299 23.16 -11.57 8.26
CA GLY A 299 22.06 -10.86 8.93
C GLY A 299 21.02 -11.82 9.49
N PHE A 300 19.76 -11.47 9.32
CA PHE A 300 18.64 -12.19 9.91
C PHE A 300 17.54 -12.41 8.87
N LYS A 301 16.99 -13.62 8.85
CA LYS A 301 15.77 -13.94 8.13
C LYS A 301 14.59 -13.78 9.08
N MET A 302 13.51 -13.19 8.58
CA MET A 302 12.26 -13.07 9.35
C MET A 302 11.62 -14.44 9.51
N THR A 303 10.93 -14.65 10.62
CA THR A 303 10.23 -15.91 10.91
C THR A 303 9.17 -16.15 9.85
N ASP A 304 9.11 -17.38 9.33
CA ASP A 304 8.06 -17.76 8.38
C ASP A 304 6.70 -17.69 9.06
N VAL A 305 5.80 -16.92 8.48
CA VAL A 305 4.46 -16.75 8.98
C VAL A 305 3.55 -17.71 8.27
N THR A 306 3.40 -18.89 8.83
CA THR A 306 2.53 -19.93 8.29
C THR A 306 1.04 -19.69 8.57
N ASN A 307 0.75 -18.78 9.49
CA ASN A 307 -0.64 -18.45 9.85
C ASN A 307 -0.76 -16.92 10.04
N LEU A 308 -1.46 -16.24 9.15
CA LEU A 308 -1.66 -14.79 9.17
C LEU A 308 -2.31 -14.29 10.47
N THR A 309 -3.04 -15.16 11.19
CA THR A 309 -3.65 -14.86 12.49
C THR A 309 -2.63 -14.72 13.62
N HIS A 310 -1.38 -15.20 13.45
CA HIS A 310 -0.31 -15.07 14.43
C HIS A 310 0.59 -13.85 14.21
N LEU A 311 0.40 -13.11 13.11
CA LEU A 311 1.00 -11.80 12.91
C LEU A 311 0.17 -10.75 13.65
N ASN A 312 0.07 -10.83 14.95
CA ASN A 312 -0.35 -9.70 15.80
C ASN A 312 0.75 -8.63 15.79
N THR A 313 1.07 -8.12 14.59
CA THR A 313 1.87 -6.91 14.47
C THR A 313 0.91 -5.74 14.55
N ASP A 314 0.65 -5.29 15.74
CA ASP A 314 -0.06 -4.04 16.04
C ASP A 314 0.87 -2.82 16.07
N LYS A 315 2.12 -3.01 15.62
CA LYS A 315 3.16 -1.98 15.62
C LYS A 315 4.33 -2.30 14.69
N ILE A 316 5.03 -1.25 14.27
CA ILE A 316 6.32 -1.33 13.59
C ILE A 316 7.36 -1.90 14.56
N ASN A 317 8.14 -2.87 14.15
CA ASN A 317 9.21 -3.42 14.99
C ASN A 317 10.52 -2.63 14.79
N LEU A 318 10.80 -1.71 15.70
CA LEU A 318 12.04 -0.92 15.68
C LEU A 318 13.26 -1.70 16.15
N THR A 319 13.07 -2.84 16.84
CA THR A 319 14.18 -3.65 17.35
C THR A 319 15.13 -4.07 16.22
N TYR A 320 14.61 -4.34 15.01
CA TYR A 320 15.44 -4.71 13.85
C TYR A 320 16.41 -3.58 13.49
N LEU A 321 15.91 -2.35 13.42
CA LEU A 321 16.69 -1.19 13.04
C LEU A 321 17.71 -0.82 14.14
N ILE A 322 17.28 -0.79 15.40
CA ILE A 322 18.11 -0.50 16.56
C ILE A 322 19.24 -1.53 16.69
N ASN A 323 18.92 -2.82 16.60
CA ASN A 323 19.93 -3.89 16.66
C ASN A 323 20.92 -3.82 15.50
N ALA A 324 20.44 -3.55 14.29
CA ALA A 324 21.33 -3.42 13.13
C ALA A 324 22.30 -2.24 13.30
N TYR A 325 21.84 -1.09 13.82
CA TYR A 325 22.69 0.04 14.11
C TYR A 325 23.72 -0.31 15.20
N ASN A 326 23.29 -0.89 16.33
CA ASN A 326 24.15 -1.22 17.47
C ASN A 326 25.18 -2.31 17.16
N THR A 327 24.90 -3.23 16.24
CA THR A 327 25.83 -4.29 15.81
C THR A 327 26.70 -3.87 14.62
N THR A 328 26.43 -2.72 14.01
CA THR A 328 27.29 -2.15 12.97
C THR A 328 28.63 -1.72 13.54
N PRO A 329 29.79 -2.05 12.91
CA PRO A 329 31.10 -1.60 13.30
C PRO A 329 31.16 -0.08 13.48
N ILE A 330 31.87 0.37 14.54
CA ILE A 330 31.85 1.79 14.96
C ILE A 330 32.28 2.73 13.84
N GLU A 331 33.24 2.32 13.01
CA GLU A 331 33.76 3.06 11.87
C GLU A 331 32.74 3.26 10.74
N LYS A 332 31.62 2.47 10.73
CA LYS A 332 30.55 2.56 9.74
C LYS A 332 29.29 3.24 10.28
N ARG A 333 29.23 3.49 11.60
CA ARG A 333 28.00 4.07 12.20
C ARG A 333 27.75 5.51 11.75
N LEU A 334 28.80 6.26 11.43
CA LEU A 334 28.63 7.64 10.95
C LEU A 334 27.85 7.69 9.62
N ASP A 335 28.07 6.70 8.76
CA ASP A 335 27.45 6.60 7.44
C ASP A 335 26.24 5.64 7.41
N PHE A 336 25.83 5.11 8.59
CA PHE A 336 24.76 4.10 8.66
C PHE A 336 23.44 4.59 8.04
N PHE A 337 23.06 5.82 8.35
CA PHE A 337 21.87 6.48 7.79
C PHE A 337 22.27 7.40 6.63
N ASN A 338 21.51 7.36 5.54
CA ASN A 338 21.64 8.31 4.43
C ASN A 338 20.47 9.32 4.44
N ASN A 339 20.52 10.32 3.56
CA ASN A 339 19.51 11.39 3.49
C ASN A 339 18.08 10.88 3.12
N PHE A 340 17.95 9.67 2.62
CA PHE A 340 16.64 9.08 2.31
C PHE A 340 15.92 8.57 3.56
N PHE A 341 16.68 8.23 4.62
CA PHE A 341 16.10 7.74 5.86
C PHE A 341 15.10 8.72 6.48
N ASP A 342 15.47 9.99 6.59
CA ASP A 342 14.60 11.01 7.20
C ASP A 342 13.31 11.22 6.40
N ARG A 343 13.34 11.03 5.07
CA ARG A 343 12.12 11.05 4.23
C ARG A 343 11.20 9.86 4.49
N LEU A 344 11.78 8.67 4.68
CA LEU A 344 11.00 7.47 5.05
C LEU A 344 10.44 7.58 6.45
N ALA A 345 11.27 7.99 7.40
CA ALA A 345 10.85 8.17 8.80
C ALA A 345 9.86 9.32 8.98
N GLY A 346 9.87 10.33 8.08
CA GLY A 346 9.03 11.52 8.17
C GLY A 346 9.62 12.66 8.97
N GLY A 347 10.95 12.59 9.24
CA GLY A 347 11.73 13.58 9.96
C GLY A 347 13.02 12.97 10.52
N PRO A 348 13.91 13.79 11.09
CA PRO A 348 15.26 13.35 11.50
C PRO A 348 15.27 12.67 12.87
N TRP A 349 14.27 12.91 13.71
CA TRP A 349 14.32 12.57 15.14
C TRP A 349 14.33 11.06 15.42
N LEU A 350 13.79 10.17 14.54
CA LEU A 350 13.93 8.73 14.69
C LEU A 350 15.41 8.31 14.56
N ARG A 351 16.10 8.84 13.55
CA ARG A 351 17.53 8.64 13.35
C ARG A 351 18.33 9.19 14.54
N GLU A 352 18.03 10.41 14.95
CA GLU A 352 18.71 11.07 16.07
C GLU A 352 18.52 10.31 17.38
N SER A 353 17.31 9.82 17.65
CA SER A 353 17.03 9.01 18.84
C SER A 353 17.82 7.71 18.85
N ILE A 354 17.94 7.01 17.71
CA ILE A 354 18.73 5.78 17.60
C ILE A 354 20.22 6.07 17.81
N VAL A 355 20.74 7.14 17.20
CA VAL A 355 22.15 7.55 17.36
C VAL A 355 22.48 7.92 18.82
N GLN A 356 21.53 8.50 19.52
CA GLN A 356 21.66 8.87 20.95
C GLN A 356 21.35 7.72 21.91
N ASP A 357 21.13 6.50 21.41
CA ASP A 357 20.82 5.30 22.21
C ASP A 357 19.57 5.46 23.08
N ILE A 358 18.58 6.24 22.60
CA ILE A 358 17.29 6.38 23.26
C ILE A 358 16.53 5.05 23.19
N SER A 359 15.91 4.63 24.29
CA SER A 359 15.18 3.36 24.34
C SER A 359 13.98 3.33 23.40
N GLU A 360 13.66 2.14 22.83
CA GLU A 360 12.49 1.96 21.96
C GLU A 360 11.20 2.51 22.61
N ASN A 361 11.02 2.29 23.91
CA ASN A 361 9.84 2.76 24.63
C ASN A 361 9.75 4.29 24.69
N GLU A 362 10.86 4.99 24.80
CA GLU A 362 10.91 6.46 24.77
C GLU A 362 10.69 6.98 23.37
N ILE A 363 11.30 6.34 22.37
CA ILE A 363 11.06 6.63 20.95
C ILE A 363 9.56 6.53 20.65
N ARG A 364 8.89 5.46 21.05
CA ARG A 364 7.45 5.28 20.82
C ARG A 364 6.60 6.32 21.54
N ARG A 365 6.95 6.68 22.78
CA ARG A 365 6.24 7.73 23.51
C ARG A 365 6.34 9.09 22.83
N SER A 366 7.44 9.38 22.15
CA SER A 366 7.66 10.69 21.51
C SER A 366 6.67 11.01 20.39
N TRP A 367 6.16 10.03 19.67
CA TRP A 367 5.19 10.26 18.58
C TRP A 367 3.72 10.02 18.96
N GLN A 368 3.45 9.53 20.20
CA GLN A 368 2.09 9.17 20.61
C GLN A 368 1.10 10.33 20.51
N SER A 369 1.51 11.52 20.91
CA SER A 369 0.65 12.72 20.84
C SER A 369 0.22 13.04 19.40
N GLU A 370 1.10 12.86 18.42
CA GLU A 370 0.75 13.11 17.01
C GLU A 370 -0.12 11.99 16.45
N ILE A 371 0.08 10.74 16.87
CA ILE A 371 -0.82 9.63 16.55
C ILE A 371 -2.22 9.90 17.09
N ASP A 372 -2.34 10.36 18.35
CA ASP A 372 -3.65 10.65 18.99
C ASP A 372 -4.41 11.73 18.20
N LYS A 373 -3.73 12.78 17.74
CA LYS A 373 -4.30 13.81 16.86
C LYS A 373 -4.74 13.22 15.52
N PHE A 374 -3.89 12.40 14.91
CA PHE A 374 -4.21 11.74 13.65
C PHE A 374 -5.42 10.82 13.75
N LEU A 375 -5.57 10.06 14.85
CA LEU A 375 -6.72 9.18 15.08
C LEU A 375 -8.03 9.96 15.12
N ILE A 376 -8.04 11.19 15.67
CA ILE A 376 -9.21 12.09 15.66
C ILE A 376 -9.55 12.51 14.23
N ILE A 377 -8.56 12.89 13.43
CA ILE A 377 -8.75 13.23 12.01
C ILE A 377 -9.27 12.02 11.25
N ARG A 378 -8.55 10.91 11.34
CA ARG A 378 -8.87 9.65 10.68
C ARG A 378 -10.31 9.20 10.90
N SER A 379 -10.82 9.32 12.14
CA SER A 379 -12.17 8.84 12.51
C SER A 379 -13.30 9.45 11.70
N ARG A 380 -13.09 10.61 11.08
CA ARG A 380 -14.09 11.31 10.26
C ARG A 380 -14.27 10.68 8.88
N TYR A 381 -13.32 9.89 8.43
CA TYR A 381 -13.23 9.38 7.05
C TYR A 381 -13.37 7.87 6.96
N LEU A 382 -13.58 7.19 8.10
CA LEU A 382 -13.72 5.74 8.12
C LEU A 382 -15.05 5.30 7.47
N LEU A 383 -14.97 4.33 6.58
CA LEU A 383 -16.09 3.73 5.87
C LEU A 383 -16.51 2.38 6.46
N TYR A 384 -15.61 1.78 7.25
CA TYR A 384 -15.75 0.41 7.77
C TYR A 384 -15.52 0.38 9.29
N ASP A 385 -16.20 -0.55 9.97
CA ASP A 385 -16.11 -0.78 11.41
C ASP A 385 -14.87 -1.61 11.79
#